data_ed0b1d0dddc24a11fe62f3634f895010
#
_entry.id   ed0b1d0dddc24a11fe62f3634f895010
#
_cell.length_a   1.000
_cell.length_b   1.000
_cell.length_c   1.000
_cell.angle_alpha   90.00
_cell.angle_beta   90.00
_cell.angle_gamma   90.00
#
_symmetry.space_group_name_H-M   'P 1'
#
loop_
_entity.id
_entity.type
_entity.pdbx_description
1 polymer ?
#
loop_
_entity_poly.entity_id
_entity_poly.type
_entity_poly.pdbx_seq_one_letter_code
_entity_poly.pdbx_strand_id
1 'polypeptide(L)'
;MTPLHPRLIIMIEQLIPDPPRSIQVVLGELFPLGEEQVRAQWNELTKHTSLAHSSLTIRCVPAQQQCMVCFEKYPPIRAEVSCPQCGSVGAKILAGEEFHIESI
;
A
#
# COMPACT_ATOMS: atom_id res chain seq x y z
N MET A 1 10.19 -7.85 -15.95
CA MET A 1 10.59 -6.88 -14.91
C MET A 1 9.44 -5.91 -14.64
N THR A 2 9.06 -5.75 -13.38
CA THR A 2 7.99 -4.82 -13.02
C THR A 2 8.50 -3.39 -13.13
N PRO A 3 7.80 -2.49 -13.84
CA PRO A 3 8.22 -1.10 -13.93
C PRO A 3 8.16 -0.42 -12.55
N LEU A 4 9.06 0.54 -12.32
CA LEU A 4 9.10 1.28 -11.07
C LEU A 4 7.85 2.15 -10.91
N HIS A 5 7.24 2.10 -9.74
CA HIS A 5 6.01 2.84 -9.48
C HIS A 5 6.32 4.32 -9.23
N PRO A 6 5.61 5.27 -9.89
CA PRO A 6 5.89 6.70 -9.75
C PRO A 6 5.81 7.21 -8.30
N ARG A 7 4.85 6.74 -7.52
CA ARG A 7 4.70 7.17 -6.12
C ARG A 7 5.90 6.75 -5.28
N LEU A 8 6.47 5.58 -5.56
CA LEU A 8 7.64 5.10 -4.86
C LEU A 8 8.86 5.96 -5.18
N ILE A 9 9.03 6.33 -6.44
CA ILE A 9 10.13 7.20 -6.88
C ILE A 9 10.05 8.56 -6.19
N ILE A 10 8.88 9.17 -6.17
CA ILE A 10 8.65 10.47 -5.53
C ILE A 10 8.95 10.39 -4.03
N MET A 11 8.47 9.34 -3.37
CA MET A 11 8.70 9.13 -1.94
C MET A 11 10.20 9.07 -1.62
N ILE A 12 10.96 8.31 -2.42
CA ILE A 12 12.40 8.17 -2.22
C ILE A 12 13.11 9.49 -2.47
N GLU A 13 12.76 10.21 -3.51
CA GLU A 13 13.36 11.51 -3.83
C GLU A 13 13.17 12.52 -2.70
N GLN A 14 12.04 12.47 -2.01
CA GLN A 14 11.78 13.37 -0.89
C GLN A 14 12.60 13.03 0.36
N LEU A 15 13.04 11.78 0.49
CA LEU A 15 13.81 11.31 1.64
C LEU A 15 15.32 11.45 1.49
N ILE A 16 15.83 11.48 0.27
CA ILE A 16 17.27 11.50 0.02
C ILE A 16 18.00 12.71 0.66
N PRO A 17 17.44 13.96 0.60
CA PRO A 17 18.12 15.09 1.19
C PRO A 17 18.37 14.99 2.69
N ASP A 18 17.50 14.28 3.41
CA ASP A 18 17.62 14.10 4.85
C ASP A 18 17.18 12.66 5.21
N PRO A 19 18.05 11.67 4.93
CA PRO A 19 17.66 10.27 5.06
C PRO A 19 17.48 9.85 6.52
N PRO A 20 16.29 9.32 6.88
CA PRO A 20 16.05 8.79 8.22
C PRO A 20 16.73 7.45 8.42
N ARG A 21 16.93 7.05 9.68
CA ARG A 21 17.50 5.73 9.99
C ARG A 21 16.52 4.60 9.73
N SER A 22 15.24 4.86 9.97
CA SER A 22 14.19 3.87 9.76
C SER A 22 12.97 4.55 9.17
N ILE A 23 12.26 3.79 8.33
CA ILE A 23 11.07 4.27 7.65
C ILE A 23 10.01 3.21 7.78
N GLN A 24 8.79 3.59 8.17
CA GLN A 24 7.65 2.70 8.17
C GLN A 24 6.65 3.16 7.13
N VAL A 25 6.35 2.27 6.17
CA VAL A 25 5.43 2.52 5.06
C VAL A 25 4.16 1.72 5.29
N VAL A 26 3.02 2.36 5.06
CA VAL A 26 1.72 1.68 5.06
C VAL A 26 1.41 1.26 3.63
N LEU A 27 1.12 -0.03 3.44
CA LEU A 27 0.81 -0.60 2.14
C LEU A 27 -0.55 -1.28 2.19
N GLY A 28 -1.50 -0.77 1.39
CA GLY A 28 -2.82 -1.35 1.29
C GLY A 28 -2.83 -2.60 0.41
N GLU A 29 -3.68 -3.56 0.75
CA GLU A 29 -3.81 -4.82 0.03
C GLU A 29 -4.21 -4.62 -1.44
N LEU A 30 -4.95 -3.54 -1.74
CA LEU A 30 -5.41 -3.23 -3.09
C LEU A 30 -4.42 -2.39 -3.90
N PHE A 31 -3.32 -1.95 -3.30
CA PHE A 31 -2.30 -1.21 -4.03
C PHE A 31 -1.67 -2.13 -5.10
N PRO A 32 -1.36 -1.60 -6.31
CA PRO A 32 -0.88 -2.44 -7.42
C PRO A 32 0.37 -3.26 -7.15
N LEU A 33 1.17 -2.89 -6.15
CA LEU A 33 2.37 -3.63 -5.79
C LEU A 33 2.17 -4.36 -4.46
N GLY A 34 2.66 -5.61 -4.38
CA GLY A 34 2.73 -6.34 -3.12
C GLY A 34 3.96 -5.94 -2.31
N GLU A 35 4.05 -6.45 -1.09
CA GLU A 35 5.16 -6.13 -0.18
C GLU A 35 6.52 -6.49 -0.78
N GLU A 36 6.65 -7.67 -1.38
CA GLU A 36 7.91 -8.10 -1.98
C GLU A 36 8.33 -7.20 -3.13
N GLN A 37 7.37 -6.78 -3.95
CA GLN A 37 7.62 -5.88 -5.08
C GLN A 37 8.05 -4.50 -4.60
N VAL A 38 7.41 -3.98 -3.56
CA VAL A 38 7.77 -2.70 -2.96
C VAL A 38 9.19 -2.76 -2.42
N ARG A 39 9.55 -3.82 -1.68
CA ARG A 39 10.90 -3.97 -1.14
C ARG A 39 11.95 -4.09 -2.24
N ALA A 40 11.65 -4.86 -3.29
CA ALA A 40 12.58 -5.03 -4.41
C ALA A 40 12.84 -3.71 -5.12
N GLN A 41 11.80 -2.94 -5.41
CA GLN A 41 11.93 -1.65 -6.06
C GLN A 41 12.61 -0.62 -5.15
N TRP A 42 12.30 -0.64 -3.86
CA TRP A 42 12.95 0.21 -2.87
C TRP A 42 14.46 -0.03 -2.85
N ASN A 43 14.86 -1.31 -2.76
CA ASN A 43 16.28 -1.66 -2.74
C ASN A 43 16.98 -1.23 -4.02
N GLU A 44 16.35 -1.44 -5.16
CA GLU A 44 16.91 -1.04 -6.46
C GLU A 44 17.09 0.47 -6.57
N LEU A 45 16.12 1.25 -6.09
CA LEU A 45 16.16 2.70 -6.17
C LEU A 45 17.10 3.34 -5.14
N THR A 46 17.38 2.67 -4.03
CA THR A 46 18.15 3.24 -2.92
C THR A 46 19.58 2.72 -2.81
N LYS A 47 19.95 1.67 -3.52
CA LYS A 47 21.24 0.97 -3.34
C LYS A 47 22.46 1.84 -3.51
N HIS A 48 22.38 2.92 -4.28
CA HIS A 48 23.48 3.86 -4.50
C HIS A 48 23.19 5.24 -3.90
N THR A 49 22.26 5.31 -2.94
CA THR A 49 21.87 6.57 -2.31
C THR A 49 22.14 6.51 -0.81
N SER A 50 21.95 7.65 -0.15
CA SER A 50 22.03 7.74 1.31
C SER A 50 20.99 6.88 2.03
N LEU A 51 19.92 6.47 1.36
CA LEU A 51 18.89 5.61 1.93
C LEU A 51 19.27 4.12 1.95
N ALA A 52 20.42 3.75 1.37
CA ALA A 52 20.83 2.34 1.30
C ALA A 52 21.00 1.69 2.69
N HIS A 53 21.27 2.48 3.71
CA HIS A 53 21.46 2.00 5.08
C HIS A 53 20.24 2.21 5.97
N SER A 54 19.15 2.75 5.42
CA SER A 54 17.90 2.94 6.18
C SER A 54 17.12 1.65 6.26
N SER A 55 16.52 1.39 7.43
CA SER A 55 15.65 0.24 7.61
C SER A 55 14.25 0.53 7.08
N LEU A 56 13.72 -0.37 6.27
CA LEU A 56 12.35 -0.25 5.74
C LEU A 56 11.45 -1.28 6.39
N THR A 57 10.39 -0.81 7.02
CA THR A 57 9.33 -1.65 7.58
C THR A 57 8.04 -1.37 6.79
N ILE A 58 7.35 -2.42 6.41
CA ILE A 58 6.09 -2.29 5.68
C ILE A 58 4.97 -2.85 6.54
N ARG A 59 3.96 -2.00 6.81
CA ARG A 59 2.74 -2.42 7.49
C ARG A 59 1.64 -2.59 6.45
N CYS A 60 1.14 -3.81 6.32
CA CYS A 60 0.09 -4.12 5.38
C CYS A 60 -1.28 -3.86 5.98
N VAL A 61 -2.14 -3.20 5.21
CA VAL A 61 -3.52 -2.90 5.61
C VAL A 61 -4.45 -3.77 4.79
N PRO A 62 -5.23 -4.66 5.42
CA PRO A 62 -6.17 -5.51 4.68
C PRO A 62 -7.26 -4.68 4.01
N ALA A 63 -7.69 -5.15 2.85
CA ALA A 63 -8.76 -4.49 2.12
C ALA A 63 -10.09 -4.68 2.85
N GLN A 64 -10.89 -3.61 2.88
CA GLN A 64 -12.21 -3.63 3.50
C GLN A 64 -13.15 -2.74 2.71
N GLN A 65 -14.36 -3.20 2.48
CA GLN A 65 -15.39 -2.41 1.81
C GLN A 65 -16.69 -2.46 2.61
N GLN A 66 -17.57 -1.51 2.34
CA GLN A 66 -18.86 -1.39 3.03
C GLN A 66 -19.97 -1.36 2.01
N CYS A 67 -20.99 -2.19 2.23
CA CYS A 67 -22.17 -2.19 1.40
C CYS A 67 -22.88 -0.83 1.48
N MET A 68 -23.26 -0.28 0.32
CA MET A 68 -23.96 1.00 0.27
C MET A 68 -25.45 0.89 0.54
N VAL A 69 -25.96 -0.32 0.70
CA VAL A 69 -27.40 -0.58 0.96
C VAL A 69 -27.63 -0.87 2.44
N CYS A 70 -26.94 -1.87 3.01
CA CYS A 70 -27.13 -2.26 4.40
C CYS A 70 -26.01 -1.82 5.34
N PHE A 71 -24.93 -1.21 4.79
CA PHE A 71 -23.76 -0.70 5.51
C PHE A 71 -22.93 -1.76 6.24
N GLU A 72 -23.10 -3.02 5.88
CA GLU A 72 -22.27 -4.10 6.41
C GLU A 72 -20.85 -4.01 5.82
N LYS A 73 -19.85 -4.22 6.66
CA LYS A 73 -18.44 -4.22 6.26
C LYS A 73 -17.99 -5.64 5.94
N TYR A 74 -17.29 -5.80 4.84
CA TYR A 74 -16.77 -7.10 4.44
C TYR A 74 -15.53 -6.94 3.57
N PRO A 75 -14.62 -7.96 3.54
CA PRO A 75 -13.44 -7.87 2.68
C PRO A 75 -13.79 -8.11 1.21
N PRO A 76 -13.18 -7.38 0.27
CA PRO A 76 -13.37 -7.62 -1.16
C PRO A 76 -12.55 -8.84 -1.60
N ILE A 77 -13.18 -10.01 -1.60
CA ILE A 77 -12.51 -11.25 -1.99
C ILE A 77 -12.40 -11.33 -3.51
N ARG A 78 -13.43 -10.83 -4.21
CA ARG A 78 -13.47 -10.78 -5.67
C ARG A 78 -14.18 -9.51 -6.09
N ALA A 79 -13.90 -9.03 -7.32
CA ALA A 79 -14.53 -7.82 -7.84
C ALA A 79 -16.06 -7.92 -7.94
N GLU A 80 -16.60 -9.14 -8.01
CA GLU A 80 -18.03 -9.38 -8.21
C GLU A 80 -18.74 -9.90 -6.97
N VAL A 81 -18.08 -9.85 -5.81
CA VAL A 81 -18.70 -10.36 -4.59
C VAL A 81 -19.83 -9.46 -4.15
N SER A 82 -21.02 -10.04 -4.01
CA SER A 82 -22.15 -9.34 -3.44
C SER A 82 -22.06 -9.31 -1.93
N CYS A 83 -22.77 -8.35 -1.30
CA CYS A 83 -22.82 -8.24 0.14
C CYS A 83 -23.34 -9.53 0.78
N PRO A 84 -22.63 -10.11 1.76
CA PRO A 84 -23.09 -11.34 2.41
C PRO A 84 -24.37 -11.18 3.22
N GLN A 85 -24.77 -9.95 3.54
CA GLN A 85 -25.98 -9.71 4.31
C GLN A 85 -27.20 -9.47 3.44
N CYS A 86 -27.09 -8.63 2.40
CA CYS A 86 -28.25 -8.24 1.61
C CYS A 86 -28.17 -8.62 0.13
N GLY A 87 -27.03 -9.15 -0.34
CA GLY A 87 -26.84 -9.55 -1.72
C GLY A 87 -26.61 -8.43 -2.71
N SER A 88 -26.53 -7.17 -2.26
CA SER A 88 -26.25 -6.03 -3.12
C SER A 88 -24.79 -6.04 -3.60
N VAL A 89 -24.55 -5.55 -4.83
CA VAL A 89 -23.19 -5.50 -5.40
C VAL A 89 -22.55 -4.13 -5.27
N GLY A 90 -23.25 -3.12 -4.78
CA GLY A 90 -22.71 -1.78 -4.59
C GLY A 90 -21.96 -1.65 -3.28
N ALA A 91 -20.65 -1.39 -3.33
CA ALA A 91 -19.84 -1.23 -2.14
C ALA A 91 -18.82 -0.11 -2.29
N LYS A 92 -18.46 0.49 -1.16
CA LYS A 92 -17.46 1.55 -1.05
C LYS A 92 -16.23 1.00 -0.36
N ILE A 93 -15.05 1.23 -0.94
CA ILE A 93 -13.79 0.79 -0.34
C ILE A 93 -13.46 1.70 0.85
N LEU A 94 -13.25 1.10 2.03
CA LEU A 94 -12.90 1.82 3.25
C LEU A 94 -11.40 1.78 3.53
N ALA A 95 -10.73 0.68 3.17
CA ALA A 95 -9.32 0.49 3.45
C ALA A 95 -8.71 -0.44 2.41
N GLY A 96 -7.38 -0.40 2.27
CA GLY A 96 -6.65 -1.28 1.37
C GLY A 96 -6.00 -0.57 0.20
N GLU A 97 -6.21 0.73 0.04
CA GLU A 97 -5.60 1.51 -1.04
C GLU A 97 -4.42 2.36 -0.57
N GLU A 98 -4.03 2.25 0.70
CA GLU A 98 -3.00 3.10 1.30
C GLU A 98 -1.62 2.82 0.71
N PHE A 99 -0.87 3.89 0.49
CA PHE A 99 0.57 3.82 0.22
C PHE A 99 1.19 5.16 0.64
N HIS A 100 1.75 5.19 1.85
CA HIS A 100 2.35 6.41 2.39
C HIS A 100 3.33 6.08 3.51
N ILE A 101 4.14 7.07 3.88
CA ILE A 101 5.04 6.94 5.02
C ILE A 101 4.23 7.20 6.29
N GLU A 102 4.26 6.24 7.22
CA GLU A 102 3.55 6.37 8.49
C GLU A 102 4.44 7.00 9.57
N SER A 103 5.70 6.59 9.62
CA SER A 103 6.65 7.15 10.58
C SER A 103 8.07 7.07 10.06
N ILE A 104 8.92 7.91 10.63
CA ILE A 104 10.33 8.00 10.27
C ILE A 104 11.19 7.81 11.51
#